data_d3a503a137978466b2ae0981ec633369
#
_entry.id   d3a503a137978466b2ae0981ec633369
#
_cell.length_a   1.000
_cell.length_b   1.000
_cell.length_c   1.000
_cell.angle_alpha   90.00
_cell.angle_beta   90.00
_cell.angle_gamma   90.00
#
_symmetry.space_group_name_H-M   'P 1'
#
loop_
_entity.id
_entity.type
_entity.pdbx_description
1 polymer ?
#
loop_
_entity_poly.entity_id
_entity_poly.type
_entity_poly.pdbx_seq_one_letter_code
_entity_poly.pdbx_strand_id
1 'polypeptide(L)'
;MTAAGDLCEQWRRHLALDRRRSPHTVIAYVATAERLVAFLAEHRGEAVTAAMMKTLEQADLRAFLTVRRMDGLGNVSAARELSAVRGFLRFVGGDDAHVPMLKGPRVKRGLPRPVSPDEAMALAGDIAETAREEWIGARDWAVLLLLYGAG
;
A
#
# COMPACT_ATOMS: atom_id res chain seq x y z
N MET A 1 26.66 -9.48 7.09
CA MET A 1 25.51 -8.66 7.56
C MET A 1 24.97 -7.92 6.35
N THR A 2 23.71 -8.16 6.00
CA THR A 2 23.09 -7.52 4.83
C THR A 2 22.85 -6.04 5.12
N ALA A 3 23.37 -5.16 4.29
CA ALA A 3 23.19 -3.72 4.43
C ALA A 3 21.73 -3.32 4.15
N ALA A 4 21.28 -2.21 4.76
CA ALA A 4 19.90 -1.75 4.64
C ALA A 4 19.44 -1.51 3.20
N GLY A 5 20.32 -1.02 2.32
CA GLY A 5 20.04 -0.85 0.90
C GLY A 5 19.75 -2.17 0.19
N ASP A 6 20.51 -3.20 0.52
CA ASP A 6 20.28 -4.55 -0.02
C ASP A 6 18.93 -5.12 0.41
N LEU A 7 18.48 -4.84 1.65
CA LEU A 7 17.17 -5.27 2.15
C LEU A 7 16.02 -4.62 1.38
N CYS A 8 16.12 -3.33 1.07
CA CYS A 8 15.10 -2.64 0.29
C CYS A 8 15.05 -3.15 -1.17
N GLU A 9 16.19 -3.47 -1.78
CA GLU A 9 16.22 -4.03 -3.12
C GLU A 9 15.69 -5.47 -3.17
N GLN A 10 16.02 -6.29 -2.17
CA GLN A 10 15.44 -7.64 -2.03
C GLN A 10 13.93 -7.57 -1.81
N TRP A 11 13.46 -6.60 -1.02
CA TRP A 11 12.03 -6.34 -0.82
C TRP A 11 11.33 -5.94 -2.12
N ARG A 12 11.97 -5.09 -2.94
CA ARG A 12 11.47 -4.70 -4.27
C ARG A 12 11.24 -5.94 -5.14
N ARG A 13 12.25 -6.82 -5.23
CA ARG A 13 12.18 -8.05 -6.03
C ARG A 13 11.09 -8.97 -5.52
N HIS A 14 11.01 -9.16 -4.20
CA HIS A 14 9.96 -9.97 -3.58
C HIS A 14 8.56 -9.47 -3.92
N LEU A 15 8.31 -8.17 -3.81
CA LEU A 15 7.02 -7.58 -4.16
C LEU A 15 6.67 -7.76 -5.64
N ALA A 16 7.65 -7.54 -6.52
CA ALA A 16 7.43 -7.58 -7.96
C ALA A 16 7.28 -9.02 -8.49
N LEU A 17 8.17 -9.92 -8.10
CA LEU A 17 8.28 -11.27 -8.68
C LEU A 17 7.47 -12.29 -7.91
N ASP A 18 7.63 -12.38 -6.58
CA ASP A 18 6.99 -13.43 -5.78
C ASP A 18 5.53 -13.04 -5.46
N ARG A 19 5.29 -11.78 -5.12
CA ARG A 19 3.95 -11.27 -4.76
C ARG A 19 3.18 -10.69 -5.94
N ARG A 20 3.80 -10.52 -7.09
CA ARG A 20 3.21 -9.99 -8.34
C ARG A 20 2.38 -8.72 -8.11
N ARG A 21 2.90 -7.81 -7.28
CA ARG A 21 2.22 -6.54 -6.98
C ARG A 21 2.34 -5.58 -8.16
N SER A 22 1.34 -4.71 -8.32
CA SER A 22 1.37 -3.67 -9.35
C SER A 22 2.59 -2.75 -9.17
N PRO A 23 3.14 -2.16 -10.26
CA PRO A 23 4.29 -1.26 -10.18
C PRO A 23 4.09 -0.12 -9.17
N HIS A 24 2.90 0.48 -9.14
CA HIS A 24 2.58 1.55 -8.19
C HIS A 24 2.64 1.07 -6.73
N THR A 25 2.17 -0.16 -6.45
CA THR A 25 2.27 -0.76 -5.11
C THR A 25 3.72 -1.01 -4.74
N VAL A 26 4.53 -1.53 -5.66
CA VAL A 26 5.96 -1.78 -5.42
C VAL A 26 6.68 -0.47 -5.08
N ILE A 27 6.51 0.57 -5.90
CA ILE A 27 7.11 1.89 -5.66
C ILE A 27 6.73 2.43 -4.28
N ALA A 28 5.44 2.43 -3.95
CA ALA A 28 4.95 2.96 -2.67
C ALA A 28 5.50 2.19 -1.46
N TYR A 29 5.55 0.86 -1.54
CA TYR A 29 6.00 0.00 -0.44
C TYR A 29 7.51 0.06 -0.23
N VAL A 30 8.28 0.12 -1.32
CA VAL A 30 9.73 0.28 -1.25
C VAL A 30 10.10 1.65 -0.69
N ALA A 31 9.47 2.73 -1.18
CA ALA A 31 9.69 4.08 -0.64
C ALA A 31 9.34 4.17 0.86
N THR A 32 8.35 3.39 1.34
CA THR A 32 8.04 3.31 2.78
C THR A 32 9.13 2.57 3.55
N ALA A 33 9.67 1.47 3.00
CA ALA A 33 10.77 0.73 3.62
C ALA A 33 12.04 1.59 3.72
N GLU A 34 12.38 2.31 2.65
CA GLU A 34 13.52 3.24 2.62
C GLU A 34 13.38 4.36 3.67
N ARG A 35 12.19 4.94 3.81
CA ARG A 35 11.92 5.96 4.86
C ARG A 35 12.05 5.38 6.27
N LEU A 36 11.55 4.15 6.49
CA LEU A 36 11.72 3.48 7.78
C LEU A 36 13.18 3.24 8.10
N VAL A 37 13.97 2.76 7.12
CA VAL A 37 15.42 2.53 7.27
C VAL A 37 16.13 3.84 7.61
N ALA A 38 15.88 4.92 6.88
CA ALA A 38 16.48 6.23 7.12
C ALA A 38 16.13 6.75 8.54
N PHE A 39 14.85 6.67 8.91
CA PHE A 39 14.41 7.04 10.25
C PHE A 39 15.11 6.23 11.34
N LEU A 40 15.22 4.91 11.20
CA LEU A 40 15.84 4.05 12.20
C LEU A 40 17.35 4.31 12.33
N ALA A 41 18.04 4.57 11.22
CA ALA A 41 19.46 4.94 11.24
C ALA A 41 19.70 6.21 12.05
N GLU A 42 18.86 7.22 11.88
CA GLU A 42 18.93 8.48 12.63
C GLU A 42 18.48 8.29 14.09
N HIS A 43 17.35 7.62 14.31
CA HIS A 43 16.74 7.44 15.62
C HIS A 43 17.57 6.61 16.59
N ARG A 44 18.27 5.58 16.09
CA ARG A 44 19.14 4.71 16.89
C ARG A 44 20.61 5.06 16.80
N GLY A 45 21.01 5.91 15.86
CA GLY A 45 22.40 6.34 15.68
C GLY A 45 23.34 5.23 15.20
N GLU A 46 22.81 4.16 14.64
CA GLU A 46 23.57 3.00 14.17
C GLU A 46 23.09 2.49 12.81
N ALA A 47 23.95 1.72 12.13
CA ALA A 47 23.61 1.14 10.84
C ALA A 47 22.46 0.12 10.97
N VAL A 48 21.43 0.30 10.15
CA VAL A 48 20.25 -0.59 10.15
C VAL A 48 20.62 -1.93 9.51
N THR A 49 20.36 -3.00 10.25
CA THR A 49 20.62 -4.37 9.82
C THR A 49 19.37 -5.23 9.98
N ALA A 50 19.33 -6.39 9.32
CA ALA A 50 18.25 -7.36 9.51
C ALA A 50 18.09 -7.80 10.98
N ALA A 51 19.21 -7.93 11.71
CA ALA A 51 19.20 -8.28 13.13
C ALA A 51 18.51 -7.17 13.97
N MET A 52 18.89 -5.91 13.74
CA MET A 52 18.25 -4.75 14.40
C MET A 52 16.74 -4.70 14.10
N MET A 53 16.33 -4.96 12.86
CA MET A 53 14.90 -4.94 12.50
C MET A 53 14.08 -6.00 13.23
N LYS A 54 14.67 -7.11 13.62
CA LYS A 54 14.03 -8.16 14.44
C LYS A 54 13.81 -7.75 15.90
N THR A 55 14.54 -6.72 16.37
CA THR A 55 14.43 -6.20 17.74
C THR A 55 13.60 -4.92 17.86
N LEU A 56 12.91 -4.52 16.78
CA LEU A 56 12.07 -3.34 16.81
C LEU A 56 10.91 -3.50 17.78
N GLU A 57 10.65 -2.44 18.53
CA GLU A 57 9.57 -2.38 19.48
C GLU A 57 8.39 -1.52 18.96
N GLN A 58 7.27 -1.61 19.66
CA GLN A 58 6.11 -0.77 19.35
C GLN A 58 6.44 0.73 19.46
N ALA A 59 7.37 1.09 20.35
CA ALA A 59 7.83 2.47 20.54
C ALA A 59 8.49 3.04 19.27
N ASP A 60 9.36 2.25 18.61
CA ASP A 60 10.03 2.64 17.37
C ASP A 60 9.02 2.95 16.25
N LEU A 61 8.02 2.07 16.09
CA LEU A 61 6.98 2.27 15.07
C LEU A 61 6.07 3.47 15.39
N ARG A 62 5.81 3.73 16.69
CA ARG A 62 5.08 4.95 17.09
C ARG A 62 5.88 6.20 16.78
N ALA A 63 7.17 6.21 17.10
CA ALA A 63 8.07 7.33 16.81
C ALA A 63 8.13 7.59 15.30
N PHE A 64 8.31 6.56 14.49
CA PHE A 64 8.27 6.66 13.02
C PHE A 64 6.96 7.31 12.54
N LEU A 65 5.80 6.78 12.94
CA LEU A 65 4.52 7.33 12.52
C LEU A 65 4.27 8.76 13.04
N THR A 66 4.84 9.12 14.20
CA THR A 66 4.75 10.48 14.73
C THR A 66 5.49 11.45 13.82
N VAL A 67 6.73 11.13 13.43
CA VAL A 67 7.50 11.94 12.46
C VAL A 67 6.74 12.07 11.15
N ARG A 68 6.22 10.97 10.60
CA ARG A 68 5.44 10.99 9.37
C ARG A 68 4.19 11.87 9.45
N ARG A 69 3.55 11.93 10.61
CA ARG A 69 2.41 12.83 10.84
C ARG A 69 2.81 14.30 10.93
N MET A 70 3.96 14.58 11.52
CA MET A 70 4.53 15.95 11.54
C MET A 70 4.82 16.43 10.11
N ASP A 71 5.18 15.50 9.20
CA ASP A 71 5.34 15.75 7.76
C ASP A 71 3.98 15.89 7.02
N GLY A 72 2.85 15.90 7.72
CA GLY A 72 1.52 16.08 7.13
C GLY A 72 0.84 14.80 6.67
N LEU A 73 1.32 13.60 7.05
CA LEU A 73 0.71 12.33 6.63
C LEU A 73 -0.69 12.14 7.24
N GLY A 74 -1.72 12.09 6.39
CA GLY A 74 -3.10 11.84 6.80
C GLY A 74 -3.36 10.40 7.24
N ASN A 75 -4.48 10.17 7.96
CA ASN A 75 -4.80 8.86 8.56
C ASN A 75 -4.85 7.70 7.55
N VAL A 76 -5.40 7.91 6.35
CA VAL A 76 -5.48 6.88 5.30
C VAL A 76 -4.09 6.46 4.84
N SER A 77 -3.22 7.44 4.58
CA SER A 77 -1.84 7.20 4.16
C SER A 77 -1.01 6.58 5.28
N ALA A 78 -1.19 7.01 6.53
CA ALA A 78 -0.53 6.40 7.68
C ALA A 78 -0.93 4.93 7.90
N ALA A 79 -2.20 4.57 7.65
CA ALA A 79 -2.65 3.19 7.70
C ALA A 79 -2.00 2.34 6.59
N ARG A 80 -1.83 2.91 5.38
CA ARG A 80 -1.13 2.24 4.27
C ARG A 80 0.35 2.09 4.55
N GLU A 81 1.03 3.13 5.05
CA GLU A 81 2.45 3.04 5.45
C GLU A 81 2.65 1.98 6.53
N LEU A 82 1.80 1.93 7.55
CA LEU A 82 1.89 0.90 8.59
C LEU A 82 1.71 -0.53 8.02
N SER A 83 0.85 -0.70 7.02
CA SER A 83 0.71 -1.98 6.33
C SER A 83 1.96 -2.36 5.54
N ALA A 84 2.59 -1.40 4.85
CA ALA A 84 3.84 -1.60 4.13
C ALA A 84 5.00 -1.94 5.08
N VAL A 85 5.12 -1.20 6.20
CA VAL A 85 6.11 -1.47 7.26
C VAL A 85 5.97 -2.89 7.79
N ARG A 86 4.75 -3.32 8.15
CA ARG A 86 4.52 -4.69 8.62
C ARG A 86 4.88 -5.75 7.59
N GLY A 87 4.59 -5.49 6.31
CA GLY A 87 4.98 -6.36 5.21
C GLY A 87 6.50 -6.48 5.11
N PHE A 88 7.21 -5.36 5.19
CA PHE A 88 8.66 -5.33 5.15
C PHE A 88 9.30 -6.05 6.35
N LEU A 89 8.82 -5.80 7.56
CA LEU A 89 9.33 -6.48 8.76
C LEU A 89 9.12 -8.00 8.70
N ARG A 90 7.96 -8.47 8.20
CA ARG A 90 7.75 -9.90 7.96
C ARG A 90 8.72 -10.48 6.95
N PHE A 91 8.98 -9.74 5.87
CA PHE A 91 9.93 -10.16 4.85
C PHE A 91 11.35 -10.29 5.43
N VAL A 92 11.80 -9.28 6.17
CA VAL A 92 13.16 -9.29 6.79
C VAL A 92 13.28 -10.35 7.89
N GLY A 93 12.22 -10.57 8.65
CA GLY A 93 12.19 -11.53 9.76
C GLY A 93 12.06 -12.99 9.32
N GLY A 94 11.46 -13.24 8.16
CA GLY A 94 11.13 -14.59 7.72
C GLY A 94 10.18 -15.30 8.68
N ASP A 95 10.43 -16.57 8.96
CA ASP A 95 9.61 -17.39 9.87
C ASP A 95 9.67 -16.89 11.33
N ASP A 96 10.78 -16.24 11.73
CA ASP A 96 10.99 -15.65 13.05
C ASP A 96 10.59 -14.16 13.11
N ALA A 97 9.73 -13.69 12.20
CA ALA A 97 9.37 -12.28 12.11
C ALA A 97 8.66 -11.79 13.36
N HIS A 98 9.34 -10.92 14.12
CA HIS A 98 8.69 -10.13 15.15
C HIS A 98 8.13 -8.83 14.52
N VAL A 99 6.81 -8.70 14.48
CA VAL A 99 6.14 -7.49 14.00
C VAL A 99 5.41 -6.85 15.16
N PRO A 100 5.90 -5.71 15.66
CA PRO A 100 5.28 -5.04 16.80
C PRO A 100 3.81 -4.72 16.55
N MET A 101 2.94 -5.07 17.52
CA MET A 101 1.51 -4.78 17.44
C MET A 101 1.25 -3.31 17.69
N LEU A 102 0.95 -2.55 16.64
CA LEU A 102 0.54 -1.16 16.72
C LEU A 102 -0.83 -0.99 16.06
N LYS A 103 -1.81 -0.48 16.81
CA LYS A 103 -3.11 -0.14 16.21
C LYS A 103 -2.92 0.98 15.19
N GLY A 104 -3.36 0.75 13.97
CA GLY A 104 -3.38 1.76 12.92
C GLY A 104 -4.32 2.92 13.26
N PRO A 105 -4.15 4.09 12.60
CA PRO A 105 -5.07 5.20 12.76
C PRO A 105 -6.48 4.81 12.34
N ARG A 106 -7.49 5.38 13.01
CA ARG A 106 -8.88 5.20 12.59
C ARG A 106 -9.10 5.90 11.24
N VAL A 107 -9.43 5.11 10.23
CA VAL A 107 -9.85 5.61 8.93
C VAL A 107 -11.36 5.65 8.93
N LYS A 108 -11.94 6.85 8.83
CA LYS A 108 -13.39 6.99 8.58
C LYS A 108 -13.66 6.47 7.17
N ARG A 109 -14.40 5.39 7.06
CA ARG A 109 -14.94 4.95 5.76
C ARG A 109 -16.02 5.97 5.38
N GLY A 110 -15.79 6.69 4.28
CA GLY A 110 -16.86 7.45 3.65
C GLY A 110 -17.94 6.50 3.14
N LEU A 111 -19.17 6.99 3.04
CA LEU A 111 -20.19 6.27 2.29
C LEU A 111 -19.70 6.09 0.84
N PRO A 112 -19.92 4.92 0.23
CA PRO A 112 -19.73 4.79 -1.22
C PRO A 112 -20.52 5.91 -1.89
N ARG A 113 -19.94 6.55 -2.90
CA ARG A 113 -20.69 7.46 -3.74
C ARG A 113 -21.62 6.60 -4.62
N PRO A 114 -22.92 6.57 -4.37
CA PRO A 114 -23.83 5.87 -5.26
C PRO A 114 -23.83 6.60 -6.60
N VAL A 115 -23.74 5.86 -7.68
CA VAL A 115 -23.95 6.36 -9.03
C VAL A 115 -25.46 6.41 -9.25
N SER A 116 -26.00 7.54 -9.70
CA SER A 116 -27.42 7.64 -10.04
C SER A 116 -27.72 6.81 -11.30
N PRO A 117 -29.00 6.43 -11.55
CA PRO A 117 -29.39 5.76 -12.76
C PRO A 117 -28.95 6.50 -14.04
N ASP A 118 -29.12 7.82 -14.04
CA ASP A 118 -28.76 8.66 -15.19
C ASP A 118 -27.24 8.69 -15.41
N GLU A 119 -26.45 8.80 -14.35
CA GLU A 119 -24.98 8.73 -14.43
C GLU A 119 -24.50 7.34 -14.90
N ALA A 120 -25.15 6.25 -14.45
CA ALA A 120 -24.81 4.90 -14.88
C ALA A 120 -25.10 4.70 -16.37
N MET A 121 -26.23 5.21 -16.85
CA MET A 121 -26.60 5.15 -18.28
C MET A 121 -25.69 6.03 -19.13
N ALA A 122 -25.35 7.24 -18.69
CA ALA A 122 -24.42 8.12 -19.39
C ALA A 122 -23.02 7.47 -19.50
N LEU A 123 -22.50 6.92 -18.40
CA LEU A 123 -21.22 6.22 -18.38
C LEU A 123 -21.21 5.00 -19.34
N ALA A 124 -22.30 4.23 -19.35
CA ALA A 124 -22.42 3.09 -20.25
C ALA A 124 -22.45 3.52 -21.73
N GLY A 125 -23.12 4.63 -22.03
CA GLY A 125 -23.13 5.23 -23.37
C GLY A 125 -21.75 5.69 -23.81
N ASP A 126 -21.06 6.48 -22.97
CA ASP A 126 -19.71 7.00 -23.25
C ASP A 126 -18.70 5.86 -23.52
N ILE A 127 -18.77 4.78 -22.75
CA ILE A 127 -17.89 3.62 -22.94
C ILE A 127 -18.20 2.91 -24.26
N ALA A 128 -19.48 2.77 -24.62
CA ALA A 128 -19.87 2.16 -25.88
C ALA A 128 -19.38 2.98 -27.08
N GLU A 129 -19.51 4.30 -27.03
CA GLU A 129 -19.11 5.21 -28.10
C GLU A 129 -17.58 5.35 -28.26
N THR A 130 -16.83 5.27 -27.16
CA THR A 130 -15.36 5.44 -27.16
C THR A 130 -14.60 4.13 -27.40
N ALA A 131 -15.29 3.00 -27.47
CA ALA A 131 -14.68 1.69 -27.71
C ALA A 131 -14.04 1.62 -29.11
N ARG A 132 -12.85 0.98 -29.19
CA ARG A 132 -12.14 0.79 -30.47
C ARG A 132 -12.90 -0.07 -31.48
N GLU A 133 -13.72 -0.99 -31.00
CA GLU A 133 -14.51 -1.90 -31.79
C GLU A 133 -15.92 -2.03 -31.21
N GLU A 134 -16.93 -2.12 -32.06
CA GLU A 134 -18.35 -2.16 -31.68
C GLU A 134 -18.68 -3.27 -30.67
N TRP A 135 -18.11 -4.45 -30.85
CA TRP A 135 -18.37 -5.58 -29.93
C TRP A 135 -17.82 -5.36 -28.54
N ILE A 136 -16.70 -4.60 -28.40
CA ILE A 136 -16.13 -4.21 -27.12
C ILE A 136 -17.08 -3.24 -26.42
N GLY A 137 -17.56 -2.23 -27.15
CA GLY A 137 -18.53 -1.28 -26.62
C GLY A 137 -19.81 -1.95 -26.15
N ALA A 138 -20.37 -2.84 -26.96
CA ALA A 138 -21.58 -3.60 -26.61
C ALA A 138 -21.37 -4.48 -25.37
N ARG A 139 -20.23 -5.15 -25.28
CA ARG A 139 -19.87 -5.97 -24.11
C ARG A 139 -19.78 -5.13 -22.84
N ASP A 140 -19.04 -4.01 -22.90
CA ASP A 140 -18.76 -3.20 -21.73
C ASP A 140 -20.03 -2.46 -21.28
N TRP A 141 -20.86 -2.03 -22.21
CA TRP A 141 -22.21 -1.52 -21.93
C TRP A 141 -23.08 -2.55 -21.20
N ALA A 142 -23.13 -3.80 -21.70
CA ALA A 142 -23.88 -4.87 -21.07
C ALA A 142 -23.37 -5.22 -19.67
N VAL A 143 -22.04 -5.23 -19.47
CA VAL A 143 -21.42 -5.46 -18.15
C VAL A 143 -21.83 -4.39 -17.16
N LEU A 144 -21.80 -3.11 -17.54
CA LEU A 144 -22.19 -2.02 -16.64
C LEU A 144 -23.67 -2.08 -16.26
N LEU A 145 -24.55 -2.39 -17.22
CA LEU A 145 -25.98 -2.55 -16.93
C LEU A 145 -26.26 -3.72 -16.01
N LEU A 146 -25.57 -4.86 -16.20
CA LEU A 146 -25.70 -6.00 -15.32
C LEU A 146 -25.21 -5.69 -13.91
N LEU A 147 -24.05 -5.04 -13.78
CA LEU A 147 -23.51 -4.64 -12.47
C LEU A 147 -24.44 -3.66 -11.75
N TYR A 148 -25.01 -2.71 -12.48
CA TYR A 148 -25.92 -1.74 -11.90
C TYR A 148 -27.28 -2.37 -11.53
N GLY A 149 -27.82 -3.23 -12.38
CA GLY A 149 -29.13 -3.87 -12.17
C GLY A 149 -29.11 -5.04 -11.18
N ALA A 150 -27.96 -5.67 -10.96
CA ALA A 150 -27.82 -6.79 -10.02
C ALA A 150 -27.44 -6.35 -8.58
N GLY A 151 -27.18 -5.06 -8.36
CA GLY A 151 -26.90 -4.48 -7.05
C GLY A 151 -25.47 -4.44 -6.65
#